data_34260eda4674ae4401db77340c3d7aed
#
_entry.id   34260eda4674ae4401db77340c3d7aed
#
_cell.length_a   1.000
_cell.length_b   1.000
_cell.length_c   1.000
_cell.angle_alpha   90.00
_cell.angle_beta   90.00
_cell.angle_gamma   90.00
#
_symmetry.space_group_name_H-M   'P 1'
#
loop_
_entity.id
_entity.type
_entity.pdbx_description
1 polymer ?
#
loop_
_entity_poly.entity_id
_entity_poly.type
_entity_poly.pdbx_seq_one_letter_code
_entity_poly.pdbx_strand_id
1 'polypeptide(L)'
;KIDPDLYCEESTKIPQLHLRYMEFMNTYTLMKKEREIEMRKLLREKWLYYKGKAPSDKYKEMPFDLKLTTKEEINLFMESDDDICKLQYKIDYIEQVISFLEGVLRQISNRNFQIKNAIDWEKFKSGF
;
A
#
# COMPACT_ATOMS: atom_id res chain seq x y z
N LYS A 1 3.81 37.68 14.24
CA LYS A 1 4.17 37.24 15.58
C LYS A 1 3.24 36.11 16.02
N ILE A 2 3.79 34.94 16.34
CA ILE A 2 3.03 33.75 16.61
C ILE A 2 2.82 33.61 18.13
N ASP A 3 1.57 33.35 18.52
CA ASP A 3 1.19 33.19 19.91
C ASP A 3 1.76 31.87 20.46
N PRO A 4 2.50 31.89 21.61
CA PRO A 4 2.99 30.67 22.23
C PRO A 4 1.91 29.65 22.58
N ASP A 5 0.72 30.09 22.96
CA ASP A 5 -0.41 29.21 23.26
C ASP A 5 -0.86 28.43 22.01
N LEU A 6 -0.77 29.05 20.84
CA LEU A 6 -1.09 28.41 19.57
C LEU A 6 -0.11 27.26 19.26
N TYR A 7 1.18 27.43 19.57
CA TYR A 7 2.19 26.38 19.41
C TYR A 7 1.89 25.18 20.31
N CYS A 8 1.47 25.41 21.53
CA CYS A 8 1.11 24.35 22.48
C CYS A 8 -0.10 23.55 21.99
N GLU A 9 -1.13 24.22 21.46
CA GLU A 9 -2.28 23.57 20.86
C GLU A 9 -1.89 22.71 19.66
N GLU A 10 -1.10 23.28 18.75
CA GLU A 10 -0.63 22.56 17.56
C GLU A 10 0.21 21.33 17.96
N SER A 11 1.11 21.47 18.93
CA SER A 11 1.93 20.38 19.40
C SER A 11 1.12 19.25 20.02
N THR A 12 -0.01 19.56 20.66
CA THR A 12 -0.89 18.56 21.26
C THR A 12 -1.67 17.78 20.21
N LYS A 13 -2.05 18.44 19.11
CA LYS A 13 -2.82 17.81 18.03
C LYS A 13 -1.97 16.89 17.15
N ILE A 14 -0.68 17.21 16.98
CA ILE A 14 0.21 16.46 16.07
C ILE A 14 0.37 14.99 16.46
N PRO A 15 0.61 14.60 17.74
CA PRO A 15 0.70 13.19 18.09
C PRO A 15 -0.57 12.40 17.78
N GLN A 16 -1.74 12.99 17.99
CA GLN A 16 -3.02 12.35 17.70
C GLN A 16 -3.19 12.13 16.19
N LEU A 17 -2.83 13.13 15.40
CA LEU A 17 -2.89 13.06 13.95
C LEU A 17 -1.92 12.00 13.42
N HIS A 18 -0.70 11.98 13.95
CA HIS A 18 0.32 11.00 13.59
C HIS A 18 -0.16 9.57 13.88
N LEU A 19 -0.73 9.34 15.07
CA LEU A 19 -1.27 8.03 15.43
C LEU A 19 -2.36 7.59 14.47
N ARG A 20 -3.27 8.49 14.11
CA ARG A 20 -4.37 8.20 13.20
C ARG A 20 -3.86 7.74 11.83
N TYR A 21 -2.87 8.44 11.27
CA TYR A 21 -2.29 8.07 9.98
C TYR A 21 -1.46 6.79 10.07
N MET A 22 -0.81 6.52 11.20
CA MET A 22 -0.13 5.25 11.44
C MET A 22 -1.11 4.08 11.46
N GLU A 23 -2.29 4.26 12.05
CA GLU A 23 -3.35 3.25 12.03
C GLU A 23 -3.83 2.95 10.63
N PHE A 24 -4.05 3.99 9.81
CA PHE A 24 -4.39 3.81 8.39
C PHE A 24 -3.30 3.05 7.66
N MET A 25 -2.05 3.42 7.87
CA MET A 25 -0.92 2.77 7.23
C MET A 25 -0.83 1.29 7.59
N ASN A 26 -1.03 0.95 8.86
CA ASN A 26 -1.05 -0.44 9.31
C ASN A 26 -2.17 -1.22 8.63
N THR A 27 -3.37 -0.64 8.54
CA THR A 27 -4.51 -1.25 7.88
C THR A 27 -4.20 -1.57 6.41
N TYR A 28 -3.68 -0.60 5.68
CA TYR A 28 -3.36 -0.79 4.26
C TYR A 28 -2.19 -1.75 4.04
N THR A 29 -1.22 -1.76 4.95
CA THR A 29 -0.10 -2.71 4.89
C THR A 29 -0.59 -4.14 5.06
N LEU A 30 -1.52 -4.38 5.98
CA LEU A 30 -2.14 -5.69 6.17
C LEU A 30 -2.99 -6.10 4.97
N MET A 31 -3.75 -5.16 4.41
CA MET A 31 -4.53 -5.40 3.19
C MET A 31 -3.62 -5.81 2.04
N LYS A 32 -2.49 -5.14 1.88
CA LYS A 32 -1.51 -5.49 0.85
C LYS A 32 -1.01 -6.92 1.03
N LYS A 33 -0.66 -7.31 2.25
CA LYS A 33 -0.20 -8.67 2.55
C LYS A 33 -1.25 -9.72 2.20
N GLU A 34 -2.51 -9.44 2.51
CA GLU A 34 -3.62 -10.34 2.16
C GLU A 34 -3.74 -10.49 0.63
N ARG A 35 -3.65 -9.39 -0.10
CA ARG A 35 -3.73 -9.42 -1.56
C ARG A 35 -2.52 -10.12 -2.19
N GLU A 36 -1.35 -9.98 -1.62
CA GLU A 36 -0.15 -10.69 -2.08
C GLU A 36 -0.26 -12.20 -1.89
N ILE A 37 -0.85 -12.64 -0.77
CA ILE A 37 -1.14 -14.07 -0.55
C ILE A 37 -2.15 -14.58 -1.57
N GLU A 38 -3.22 -13.83 -1.78
CA GLU A 38 -4.23 -14.12 -2.79
C GLU A 38 -3.61 -14.22 -4.19
N MET A 39 -2.68 -13.32 -4.51
CA MET A 39 -1.96 -13.35 -5.79
C MET A 39 -1.13 -14.62 -5.95
N ARG A 40 -0.41 -15.04 -4.92
CA ARG A 40 0.39 -16.28 -4.99
C ARG A 40 -0.49 -17.49 -5.28
N LYS A 41 -1.66 -17.58 -4.65
CA LYS A 41 -2.62 -18.64 -4.89
C LYS A 41 -3.20 -18.58 -6.29
N LEU A 42 -3.55 -17.38 -6.74
CA LEU A 42 -4.09 -17.15 -8.08
C LEU A 42 -3.08 -17.51 -9.16
N LEU A 43 -1.82 -17.12 -8.98
CA LEU A 43 -0.75 -17.45 -9.93
C LEU A 43 -0.59 -18.97 -10.07
N ARG A 44 -0.65 -19.72 -8.97
CA ARG A 44 -0.59 -21.17 -9.00
C ARG A 44 -1.78 -21.76 -9.75
N GLU A 45 -2.99 -21.29 -9.44
CA GLU A 45 -4.22 -21.73 -10.11
C GLU A 45 -4.16 -21.49 -11.62
N LYS A 46 -3.76 -20.29 -12.02
CA LYS A 46 -3.68 -19.91 -13.42
C LYS A 46 -2.57 -20.66 -14.15
N TRP A 47 -1.44 -20.88 -13.49
CA TRP A 47 -0.36 -21.66 -14.07
C TRP A 47 -0.83 -23.07 -14.39
N LEU A 48 -1.53 -23.71 -13.44
CA LEU A 48 -2.10 -25.04 -13.66
C LEU A 48 -3.12 -25.05 -14.79
N TYR A 49 -3.96 -24.02 -14.84
CA TYR A 49 -4.96 -23.88 -15.89
C TYR A 49 -4.33 -23.78 -17.27
N TYR A 50 -3.37 -22.88 -17.45
CA TYR A 50 -2.71 -22.68 -18.75
C TYR A 50 -1.80 -23.84 -19.12
N LYS A 51 -1.28 -24.55 -18.16
CA LYS A 51 -0.47 -25.76 -18.39
C LYS A 51 -1.31 -26.97 -18.78
N GLY A 52 -2.63 -26.89 -18.64
CA GLY A 52 -3.53 -28.01 -18.93
C GLY A 52 -3.68 -29.02 -17.81
N LYS A 53 -3.27 -28.63 -16.58
CA LYS A 53 -3.26 -29.52 -15.40
C LYS A 53 -4.32 -29.17 -14.36
N ALA A 54 -5.22 -28.23 -14.65
CA ALA A 54 -6.32 -27.90 -13.75
C ALA A 54 -7.38 -29.00 -13.74
N PRO A 55 -8.24 -29.07 -12.71
CA PRO A 55 -9.36 -30.02 -12.67
C PRO A 55 -10.26 -29.85 -13.90
N SER A 56 -10.83 -30.96 -14.37
CA SER A 56 -11.68 -30.96 -15.59
C SER A 56 -12.86 -30.02 -15.50
N ASP A 57 -13.38 -29.76 -14.31
CA ASP A 57 -14.49 -28.83 -14.08
C ASP A 57 -14.14 -27.40 -14.48
N LYS A 58 -12.91 -26.99 -14.29
CA LYS A 58 -12.43 -25.66 -14.70
C LYS A 58 -12.51 -25.47 -16.21
N TYR A 59 -12.17 -26.49 -16.98
CA TYR A 59 -12.21 -26.42 -18.44
C TYR A 59 -13.64 -26.51 -19.01
N LYS A 60 -14.57 -27.01 -18.23
CA LYS A 60 -15.99 -26.99 -18.57
C LYS A 60 -16.57 -25.58 -18.43
N GLU A 61 -16.18 -24.88 -17.36
CA GLU A 61 -16.60 -23.49 -17.12
C GLU A 61 -15.90 -22.50 -18.06
N MET A 62 -14.60 -22.69 -18.24
CA MET A 62 -13.75 -21.83 -19.05
C MET A 62 -12.89 -22.68 -19.97
N PRO A 63 -13.37 -23.02 -21.17
CA PRO A 63 -12.59 -23.84 -22.12
C PRO A 63 -11.31 -23.14 -22.54
N PHE A 64 -10.23 -23.91 -22.65
CA PHE A 64 -8.95 -23.44 -23.12
C PHE A 64 -8.37 -24.51 -24.06
N ASP A 65 -8.43 -24.26 -25.36
CA ASP A 65 -8.12 -25.25 -26.39
C ASP A 65 -6.65 -25.23 -26.83
N LEU A 66 -5.87 -24.28 -26.38
CA LEU A 66 -4.47 -24.15 -26.76
C LEU A 66 -3.59 -25.04 -25.88
N LYS A 67 -2.56 -25.65 -26.49
CA LYS A 67 -1.56 -26.40 -25.75
C LYS A 67 -0.30 -25.55 -25.65
N LEU A 68 -0.06 -25.02 -24.47
CA LEU A 68 1.13 -24.23 -24.21
C LEU A 68 2.24 -25.14 -23.69
N THR A 69 3.34 -25.20 -24.41
CA THR A 69 4.45 -26.12 -24.12
C THR A 69 5.68 -25.40 -23.55
N THR A 70 5.86 -24.12 -23.87
CA THR A 70 7.01 -23.36 -23.42
C THR A 70 6.66 -22.45 -22.25
N LYS A 71 7.65 -22.13 -21.45
CA LYS A 71 7.51 -21.20 -20.32
C LYS A 71 7.10 -19.81 -20.80
N GLU A 72 7.65 -19.39 -21.92
CA GLU A 72 7.36 -18.08 -22.53
C GLU A 72 5.89 -17.95 -22.93
N GLU A 73 5.32 -19.00 -23.52
CA GLU A 73 3.92 -19.03 -23.90
C GLU A 73 3.02 -18.94 -22.67
N ILE A 74 3.31 -19.71 -21.63
CA ILE A 74 2.54 -19.70 -20.38
C ILE A 74 2.62 -18.31 -19.73
N ASN A 75 3.80 -17.72 -19.67
CA ASN A 75 4.00 -16.40 -19.11
C ASN A 75 3.21 -15.34 -19.87
N LEU A 76 3.19 -15.42 -21.18
CA LEU A 76 2.44 -14.49 -22.03
C LEU A 76 0.95 -14.48 -21.67
N PHE A 77 0.34 -15.66 -21.53
CA PHE A 77 -1.07 -15.78 -21.17
C PHE A 77 -1.33 -15.37 -19.72
N MET A 78 -0.40 -15.66 -18.81
CA MET A 78 -0.53 -15.25 -17.41
C MET A 78 -0.45 -13.74 -17.25
N GLU A 79 0.50 -13.10 -17.94
CA GLU A 79 0.68 -11.63 -17.88
C GLU A 79 -0.55 -10.88 -18.41
N SER A 80 -1.28 -11.45 -19.35
CA SER A 80 -2.48 -10.86 -19.91
C SER A 80 -3.78 -11.41 -19.33
N ASP A 81 -3.71 -12.30 -18.36
CA ASP A 81 -4.88 -12.88 -17.70
C ASP A 81 -5.69 -11.80 -16.96
N ASP A 82 -6.99 -11.73 -17.23
CA ASP A 82 -7.85 -10.68 -16.67
C ASP A 82 -7.89 -10.72 -15.14
N ASP A 83 -7.97 -11.90 -14.54
CA ASP A 83 -8.05 -12.03 -13.08
C ASP A 83 -6.74 -11.61 -12.42
N ILE A 84 -5.60 -12.00 -13.00
CA ILE A 84 -4.28 -11.61 -12.51
C ILE A 84 -4.11 -10.09 -12.64
N CYS A 85 -4.48 -9.52 -13.76
CA CYS A 85 -4.38 -8.08 -14.00
C CYS A 85 -5.24 -7.28 -13.03
N LYS A 86 -6.46 -7.74 -12.76
CA LYS A 86 -7.36 -7.09 -11.80
C LYS A 86 -6.77 -7.09 -10.39
N LEU A 87 -6.23 -8.22 -9.96
CA LEU A 87 -5.65 -8.33 -8.63
C LEU A 87 -4.37 -7.51 -8.52
N GLN A 88 -3.54 -7.50 -9.55
CA GLN A 88 -2.34 -6.67 -9.61
C GLN A 88 -2.69 -5.19 -9.52
N TYR A 89 -3.74 -4.76 -10.19
CA TYR A 89 -4.22 -3.39 -10.14
C TYR A 89 -4.61 -3.00 -8.70
N LYS A 90 -5.30 -3.90 -7.99
CA LYS A 90 -5.68 -3.66 -6.59
C LYS A 90 -4.45 -3.53 -5.69
N ILE A 91 -3.45 -4.39 -5.89
CA ILE A 91 -2.19 -4.33 -5.13
C ILE A 91 -1.48 -3.02 -5.40
N ASP A 92 -1.37 -2.63 -6.66
CA ASP A 92 -0.70 -1.38 -7.05
C ASP A 92 -1.41 -0.16 -6.45
N TYR A 93 -2.75 -0.19 -6.42
CA TYR A 93 -3.53 0.88 -5.79
C TYR A 93 -3.22 0.98 -4.30
N ILE A 94 -3.19 -0.15 -3.59
CA ILE A 94 -2.86 -0.18 -2.16
C ILE A 94 -1.44 0.35 -1.92
N GLU A 95 -0.48 -0.04 -2.76
CA GLU A 95 0.89 0.47 -2.69
C GLU A 95 0.95 1.99 -2.83
N GLN A 96 0.14 2.55 -3.73
CA GLN A 96 0.08 4.00 -3.90
C GLN A 96 -0.52 4.69 -2.68
N VAL A 97 -1.55 4.09 -2.06
CA VAL A 97 -2.10 4.62 -0.81
C VAL A 97 -1.06 4.60 0.30
N ILE A 98 -0.31 3.52 0.44
CA ILE A 98 0.77 3.40 1.44
C ILE A 98 1.83 4.48 1.20
N SER A 99 2.26 4.68 -0.04
CA SER A 99 3.24 5.72 -0.38
C SER A 99 2.73 7.11 -0.03
N PHE A 100 1.45 7.38 -0.29
CA PHE A 100 0.81 8.64 0.09
C PHE A 100 0.84 8.84 1.60
N LEU A 101 0.47 7.80 2.36
CA LEU A 101 0.45 7.85 3.83
C LEU A 101 1.86 8.05 4.40
N GLU A 102 2.87 7.41 3.82
CA GLU A 102 4.27 7.65 4.19
C GLU A 102 4.66 9.11 4.00
N GLY A 103 4.24 9.71 2.89
CA GLY A 103 4.47 11.13 2.61
C GLY A 103 3.78 12.04 3.63
N VAL A 104 2.53 11.73 3.98
CA VAL A 104 1.79 12.48 5.00
C VAL A 104 2.48 12.39 6.36
N LEU A 105 2.91 11.20 6.75
CA LEU A 105 3.61 10.98 8.02
C LEU A 105 4.92 11.77 8.10
N ARG A 106 5.68 11.84 7.00
CA ARG A 106 6.89 12.66 6.93
C ARG A 106 6.57 14.15 7.10
N GLN A 107 5.51 14.62 6.47
CA GLN A 107 5.09 16.02 6.61
C GLN A 107 4.67 16.35 8.03
N ILE A 108 3.95 15.45 8.69
CA ILE A 108 3.54 15.61 10.09
C ILE A 108 4.78 15.67 10.99
N SER A 109 5.75 14.79 10.79
CA SER A 109 7.01 14.78 11.54
C SER A 109 7.80 16.06 11.34
N ASN A 110 7.88 16.56 10.09
CA ASN A 110 8.56 17.81 9.78
C ASN A 110 7.86 19.00 10.44
N ARG A 111 6.54 19.03 10.42
CA ARG A 111 5.77 20.08 11.07
C ARG A 111 6.00 20.09 12.59
N ASN A 112 6.03 18.91 13.21
CA ASN A 112 6.33 18.77 14.63
C ASN A 112 7.71 19.35 14.96
N PHE A 113 8.70 19.03 14.14
CA PHE A 113 10.07 19.54 14.29
C PHE A 113 10.12 21.05 14.13
N GLN A 114 9.43 21.61 13.15
CA GLN A 114 9.34 23.05 12.92
C GLN A 114 8.70 23.78 14.11
N ILE A 115 7.64 23.24 14.66
CA ILE A 115 6.96 23.83 15.83
C ILE A 115 7.89 23.81 17.04
N LYS A 116 8.58 22.71 17.28
CA LYS A 116 9.57 22.59 18.36
C LYS A 116 10.66 23.63 18.23
N ASN A 117 11.20 23.80 17.03
CA ASN A 117 12.23 24.81 16.76
C ASN A 117 11.69 26.24 16.98
N ALA A 118 10.47 26.50 16.60
CA ALA A 118 9.85 27.80 16.81
C ALA A 118 9.67 28.11 18.31
N ILE A 119 9.27 27.13 19.10
CA ILE A 119 9.13 27.24 20.55
C ILE A 119 10.51 27.51 21.18
N ASP A 120 11.53 26.76 20.80
CA ASP A 120 12.90 26.94 21.30
C ASP A 120 13.44 28.32 20.96
N TRP A 121 13.16 28.82 19.77
CA TRP A 121 13.54 30.17 19.34
C TRP A 121 12.88 31.25 20.18
N GLU A 122 11.58 31.10 20.48
CA GLU A 122 10.85 32.03 21.34
C GLU A 122 11.42 32.05 22.76
N LYS A 123 11.74 30.88 23.31
CA LYS A 123 12.41 30.75 24.61
C LYS A 123 13.76 31.47 24.63
N PHE A 124 14.54 31.28 23.60
CA PHE A 124 15.85 31.93 23.44
C PHE A 124 15.70 33.44 23.44
N LYS A 125 14.74 33.99 22.69
CA LYS A 125 14.47 35.44 22.65
C LYS A 125 14.05 35.98 24.01
N SER A 126 13.37 35.18 24.83
CA SER A 126 12.92 35.55 26.16
C SER A 126 13.98 35.46 27.24
N GLY A 127 15.21 35.03 26.89
CA GLY A 127 16.31 34.93 27.83
C GLY A 127 16.34 33.65 28.66
N PHE A 128 15.66 32.60 28.18
CA PHE A 128 15.72 31.28 28.87
C PHE A 128 16.90 30.43 28.38
#